data_7c37ad0d0a1b4dcfe802f366a4db19e3
#
_entry.id   7c37ad0d0a1b4dcfe802f366a4db19e3
#
_cell.length_a   1.000
_cell.length_b   1.000
_cell.length_c   1.000
_cell.angle_alpha   90.00
_cell.angle_beta   90.00
_cell.angle_gamma   90.00
#
_symmetry.space_group_name_H-M   'P 1'
#
loop_
_entity.id
_entity.type
_entity.pdbx_description
1 polymer ?
#
loop_
_entity_poly.entity_id
_entity_poly.type
_entity_poly.pdbx_seq_one_letter_code
_entity_poly.pdbx_strand_id
1 'polypeptide(L)'
;ALYEKHGIDLSGLERSKGNTFHWEGEYEVNMNNRRTLETDLGVIEHWMPSVPSSLAESQYVLLANCAPQLQHHVLKQLNSPQFVVADTMDLWLNIARQELEALLKEVDCLVLNDSEARQLMEEDNLVVATQEMHRFGPRYIIVKKGEHGAILSGPKGLFVAPAFPLKTVIDPTGAGDSFVGGMLGYLAEKGGDIESHLRQAIIHGSVTASFCCEGFGVTTTTQTTRQDIDQLSLIHISE
;
A
#
# COMPACT_ATOMS: atom_id res chain seq x y z
N ALA A 1 15.66 9.15 15.15
CA ALA A 1 16.54 9.73 14.12
C ALA A 1 15.77 10.15 12.87
N LEU A 2 15.67 9.29 11.82
CA LEU A 2 14.99 9.70 10.57
C LEU A 2 13.48 9.89 10.77
N TYR A 3 12.80 8.90 11.31
CA TYR A 3 11.35 8.93 11.52
C TYR A 3 10.91 10.09 12.42
N GLU A 4 11.61 10.32 13.52
CA GLU A 4 11.35 11.45 14.44
C GLU A 4 11.50 12.81 13.75
N LYS A 5 12.49 12.93 12.85
CA LYS A 5 12.67 14.16 12.04
C LYS A 5 11.45 14.46 11.17
N HIS A 6 10.73 13.42 10.74
CA HIS A 6 9.50 13.55 9.95
C HIS A 6 8.21 13.50 10.80
N GLY A 7 8.32 13.62 12.12
CA GLY A 7 7.17 13.68 13.03
C GLY A 7 6.41 12.37 13.19
N ILE A 8 7.05 11.23 12.86
CA ILE A 8 6.42 9.90 13.00
C ILE A 8 6.46 9.51 14.49
N ASP A 9 5.29 9.19 15.05
CA ASP A 9 5.18 8.63 16.39
C ASP A 9 5.74 7.21 16.44
N LEU A 10 6.74 6.98 17.27
CA LEU A 10 7.41 5.68 17.41
C LEU A 10 6.98 4.92 18.68
N SER A 11 5.92 5.32 19.34
CA SER A 11 5.44 4.66 20.57
C SER A 11 5.05 3.20 20.35
N GLY A 12 4.66 2.83 19.11
CA GLY A 12 4.39 1.45 18.71
C GLY A 12 5.60 0.70 18.14
N LEU A 13 6.80 1.32 18.11
CA LEU A 13 8.00 0.66 17.59
C LEU A 13 8.63 -0.23 18.65
N GLU A 14 8.54 -1.53 18.46
CA GLU A 14 9.20 -2.52 19.30
C GLU A 14 10.59 -2.87 18.77
N ARG A 15 11.51 -3.20 19.69
CA ARG A 15 12.87 -3.65 19.38
C ARG A 15 13.11 -5.01 19.99
N SER A 16 13.40 -6.00 19.16
CA SER A 16 13.70 -7.38 19.57
C SER A 16 15.15 -7.75 19.26
N LYS A 17 15.65 -8.79 19.94
CA LYS A 17 16.94 -9.40 19.62
C LYS A 17 16.77 -10.40 18.47
N GLY A 18 17.63 -10.33 17.48
CA GLY A 18 17.63 -11.21 16.31
C GLY A 18 17.82 -10.43 15.01
N ASN A 19 17.70 -11.12 13.89
CA ASN A 19 17.76 -10.49 12.57
C ASN A 19 16.46 -9.74 12.31
N THR A 20 16.57 -8.57 11.67
CA THR A 20 15.38 -7.89 11.13
C THR A 20 14.89 -8.62 9.89
N PHE A 21 13.66 -8.37 9.49
CA PHE A 21 13.13 -8.83 8.21
C PHE A 21 14.11 -8.47 7.08
N HIS A 22 14.39 -9.42 6.22
CA HIS A 22 15.20 -9.25 5.02
C HIS A 22 14.46 -9.79 3.81
N TRP A 23 14.44 -9.03 2.74
CA TRP A 23 13.96 -9.44 1.43
C TRP A 23 14.99 -9.06 0.39
N GLU A 24 15.33 -9.99 -0.49
CA GLU A 24 16.22 -9.77 -1.63
C GLU A 24 15.48 -10.14 -2.91
N GLY A 25 15.56 -9.25 -3.90
CA GLY A 25 14.92 -9.44 -5.19
C GLY A 25 15.75 -8.88 -6.34
N GLU A 26 15.53 -9.41 -7.51
CA GLU A 26 16.09 -8.96 -8.78
C GLU A 26 14.97 -8.44 -9.66
N TYR A 27 15.12 -7.18 -10.10
CA TYR A 27 14.19 -6.59 -11.06
C TYR A 27 14.64 -6.88 -12.49
N GLU A 28 13.69 -7.17 -13.37
CA GLU A 28 13.94 -7.29 -14.79
C GLU A 28 14.27 -5.92 -15.42
N VAL A 29 14.78 -5.93 -16.65
CA VAL A 29 15.19 -4.72 -17.40
C VAL A 29 14.07 -3.67 -17.47
N ASN A 30 12.81 -4.09 -17.50
CA ASN A 30 11.64 -3.21 -17.54
C ASN A 30 11.27 -2.61 -16.17
N MET A 31 11.93 -3.01 -15.08
CA MET A 31 11.68 -2.57 -13.69
C MET A 31 10.25 -2.83 -13.17
N ASN A 32 9.40 -3.52 -13.92
CA ASN A 32 8.04 -3.86 -13.51
C ASN A 32 7.94 -5.25 -12.88
N ASN A 33 8.70 -6.20 -13.42
CA ASN A 33 8.71 -7.57 -12.92
C ASN A 33 9.89 -7.76 -11.97
N ARG A 34 9.66 -8.53 -10.93
CA ARG A 34 10.71 -8.92 -9.97
C ARG A 34 10.71 -10.42 -9.74
N ARG A 35 11.88 -10.94 -9.43
CA ARG A 35 12.07 -12.30 -8.92
C ARG A 35 12.58 -12.19 -7.48
N THR A 36 11.85 -12.76 -6.52
CA THR A 36 12.33 -12.90 -5.14
C THR A 36 13.46 -13.92 -5.10
N LEU A 37 14.60 -13.54 -4.54
CA LEU A 37 15.76 -14.39 -4.36
C LEU A 37 15.78 -14.99 -2.96
N GLU A 38 15.49 -14.17 -1.95
CA GLU A 38 15.48 -14.57 -0.55
C GLU A 38 14.40 -13.80 0.23
N THR A 39 13.82 -14.46 1.23
CA THR A 39 12.95 -13.84 2.24
C THR A 39 13.27 -14.46 3.59
N ASP A 40 13.83 -13.66 4.52
CA ASP A 40 14.02 -14.02 5.92
C ASP A 40 13.07 -13.17 6.77
N LEU A 41 12.11 -13.82 7.41
CA LEU A 41 11.13 -13.12 8.25
C LEU A 41 11.78 -12.57 9.53
N GLY A 42 12.90 -13.15 9.98
CA GLY A 42 13.60 -12.69 11.15
C GLY A 42 12.70 -12.61 12.38
N VAL A 43 12.85 -11.52 13.14
CA VAL A 43 12.09 -11.32 14.39
C VAL A 43 10.59 -11.18 14.19
N ILE A 44 10.10 -10.87 12.98
CA ILE A 44 8.66 -10.71 12.75
C ILE A 44 7.91 -12.04 12.58
N GLU A 45 8.61 -13.16 12.41
CA GLU A 45 7.97 -14.46 12.22
C GLU A 45 7.08 -14.87 13.41
N HIS A 46 7.50 -14.49 14.62
CA HIS A 46 6.79 -14.81 15.86
C HIS A 46 6.33 -13.59 16.64
N TRP A 47 6.47 -12.41 16.03
CA TRP A 47 6.06 -11.16 16.66
C TRP A 47 4.56 -10.95 16.59
N MET A 48 3.99 -10.49 17.70
CA MET A 48 2.59 -10.10 17.78
C MET A 48 2.53 -8.64 18.25
N PRO A 49 2.24 -7.70 17.35
CA PRO A 49 2.31 -6.27 17.65
C PRO A 49 1.27 -5.85 18.69
N SER A 50 1.69 -4.96 19.62
CA SER A 50 0.79 -4.29 20.55
C SER A 50 0.56 -2.86 20.10
N VAL A 51 -0.69 -2.48 19.87
CA VAL A 51 -1.05 -1.11 19.52
C VAL A 51 -1.12 -0.27 20.79
N PRO A 52 -0.30 0.79 20.90
CA PRO A 52 -0.40 1.72 22.03
C PRO A 52 -1.81 2.35 22.12
N SER A 53 -2.30 2.58 23.33
CA SER A 53 -3.63 3.17 23.54
C SER A 53 -3.80 4.55 22.87
N SER A 54 -2.72 5.31 22.75
CA SER A 54 -2.69 6.60 22.03
C SER A 54 -2.94 6.46 20.53
N LEU A 55 -2.66 5.29 19.93
CA LEU A 55 -2.83 5.00 18.51
C LEU A 55 -4.09 4.17 18.21
N ALA A 56 -4.76 3.64 19.24
CA ALA A 56 -5.97 2.83 19.07
C ALA A 56 -7.15 3.61 18.45
N GLU A 57 -7.16 4.95 18.57
CA GLU A 57 -8.17 5.84 17.98
C GLU A 57 -7.83 6.30 16.54
N SER A 58 -6.85 5.69 15.89
CA SER A 58 -6.45 6.04 14.52
C SER A 58 -7.60 5.86 13.56
N GLN A 59 -7.97 6.94 12.84
CA GLN A 59 -9.11 6.94 11.92
C GLN A 59 -8.75 6.37 10.53
N TYR A 60 -7.50 6.52 10.11
CA TYR A 60 -6.98 6.02 8.82
C TYR A 60 -5.87 5.02 9.10
N VAL A 61 -6.05 3.80 8.63
CA VAL A 61 -5.18 2.69 8.99
C VAL A 61 -4.66 2.00 7.74
N LEU A 62 -3.34 1.84 7.64
CA LEU A 62 -2.69 0.98 6.69
C LEU A 62 -2.22 -0.29 7.40
N LEU A 63 -2.82 -1.39 7.04
CA LEU A 63 -2.30 -2.73 7.31
C LEU A 63 -1.33 -3.07 6.17
N ALA A 64 -0.10 -2.58 6.29
CA ALA A 64 0.93 -2.77 5.29
C ALA A 64 1.32 -4.25 5.16
N ASN A 65 2.06 -4.57 4.08
CA ASN A 65 2.42 -5.93 3.75
C ASN A 65 3.14 -6.67 4.90
N CYS A 66 2.39 -7.56 5.55
CA CYS A 66 2.88 -8.55 6.50
C CYS A 66 1.90 -9.73 6.57
N ALA A 67 2.17 -10.72 7.41
CA ALA A 67 1.28 -11.87 7.56
C ALA A 67 -0.16 -11.43 7.89
N PRO A 68 -1.20 -11.96 7.20
CA PRO A 68 -2.58 -11.57 7.42
C PRO A 68 -3.05 -11.74 8.88
N GLN A 69 -2.49 -12.70 9.61
CA GLN A 69 -2.74 -12.89 11.04
C GLN A 69 -2.27 -11.70 11.87
N LEU A 70 -1.10 -11.11 11.53
CA LEU A 70 -0.57 -9.91 12.20
C LEU A 70 -1.44 -8.69 11.88
N GLN A 71 -1.81 -8.52 10.60
CA GLN A 71 -2.73 -7.46 10.17
C GLN A 71 -4.06 -7.53 10.92
N HIS A 72 -4.64 -8.71 11.02
CA HIS A 72 -5.90 -8.93 11.74
C HIS A 72 -5.75 -8.71 13.25
N HIS A 73 -4.61 -9.12 13.83
CA HIS A 73 -4.31 -8.86 15.24
C HIS A 73 -4.22 -7.35 15.54
N VAL A 74 -3.59 -6.57 14.67
CA VAL A 74 -3.55 -5.09 14.79
C VAL A 74 -4.96 -4.51 14.68
N LEU A 75 -5.72 -4.92 13.66
CA LEU A 75 -7.06 -4.40 13.41
C LEU A 75 -7.99 -4.55 14.63
N LYS A 76 -7.89 -5.68 15.33
CA LYS A 76 -8.70 -5.97 16.54
C LYS A 76 -8.37 -5.10 17.75
N GLN A 77 -7.26 -4.39 17.74
CA GLN A 77 -6.85 -3.48 18.81
C GLN A 77 -7.26 -2.02 18.54
N LEU A 78 -7.86 -1.75 17.38
CA LEU A 78 -8.27 -0.40 16.99
C LEU A 78 -9.73 -0.13 17.33
N ASN A 79 -10.04 1.12 17.66
CA ASN A 79 -11.37 1.57 18.03
C ASN A 79 -12.08 2.23 16.85
N SER A 80 -12.79 1.43 16.05
CA SER A 80 -13.67 1.89 14.96
C SER A 80 -12.98 2.88 13.98
N PRO A 81 -11.90 2.48 13.29
CA PRO A 81 -11.28 3.32 12.29
C PRO A 81 -12.28 3.68 11.18
N GLN A 82 -12.15 4.87 10.61
CA GLN A 82 -13.00 5.37 9.52
C GLN A 82 -12.67 4.68 8.19
N PHE A 83 -11.40 4.36 7.96
CA PHE A 83 -10.95 3.75 6.72
C PHE A 83 -9.73 2.86 6.93
N VAL A 84 -9.88 1.58 6.61
CA VAL A 84 -8.83 0.57 6.72
C VAL A 84 -8.43 0.08 5.35
N VAL A 85 -7.14 0.22 5.05
CA VAL A 85 -6.52 -0.28 3.81
C VAL A 85 -5.64 -1.47 4.14
N ALA A 86 -5.83 -2.59 3.46
CA ALA A 86 -4.91 -3.73 3.51
C ALA A 86 -4.06 -3.80 2.23
N ASP A 87 -2.77 -4.03 2.39
CA ASP A 87 -1.85 -4.43 1.32
C ASP A 87 -1.45 -5.89 1.50
N THR A 88 -1.03 -6.55 0.44
CA THR A 88 -0.62 -7.96 0.45
C THR A 88 0.52 -8.19 -0.53
N MET A 89 1.02 -9.43 -0.58
CA MET A 89 2.00 -9.87 -1.59
C MET A 89 1.78 -11.34 -1.95
N ASP A 90 2.42 -11.77 -3.02
CA ASP A 90 2.39 -13.14 -3.57
C ASP A 90 2.69 -14.22 -2.52
N LEU A 91 3.60 -13.97 -1.57
CA LEU A 91 3.90 -14.91 -0.49
C LEU A 91 2.61 -15.28 0.29
N TRP A 92 1.86 -14.29 0.73
CA TRP A 92 0.65 -14.51 1.55
C TRP A 92 -0.49 -15.13 0.75
N LEU A 93 -0.58 -14.81 -0.55
CA LEU A 93 -1.51 -15.46 -1.47
C LEU A 93 -1.24 -16.97 -1.57
N ASN A 94 0.03 -17.37 -1.46
CA ASN A 94 0.45 -18.77 -1.55
C ASN A 94 0.29 -19.55 -0.24
N ILE A 95 0.63 -18.92 0.91
CA ILE A 95 0.77 -19.66 2.18
C ILE A 95 -0.27 -19.30 3.24
N ALA A 96 -1.03 -18.21 3.08
CA ALA A 96 -1.97 -17.70 4.09
C ALA A 96 -3.26 -17.15 3.45
N ARG A 97 -3.72 -17.76 2.35
CA ARG A 97 -4.88 -17.28 1.58
C ARG A 97 -6.16 -17.24 2.40
N GLN A 98 -6.43 -18.25 3.22
CA GLN A 98 -7.65 -18.30 4.04
C GLN A 98 -7.70 -17.18 5.08
N GLU A 99 -6.55 -16.90 5.71
CA GLU A 99 -6.39 -15.82 6.67
C GLU A 99 -6.52 -14.44 5.99
N LEU A 100 -5.98 -14.31 4.79
CA LEU A 100 -6.17 -13.10 3.98
C LEU A 100 -7.65 -12.88 3.65
N GLU A 101 -8.35 -13.90 3.16
CA GLU A 101 -9.78 -13.82 2.86
C GLU A 101 -10.64 -13.52 4.11
N ALA A 102 -10.21 -13.97 5.28
CA ALA A 102 -10.85 -13.62 6.56
C ALA A 102 -10.64 -12.14 6.91
N LEU A 103 -9.43 -11.62 6.76
CA LEU A 103 -9.08 -10.21 6.97
C LEU A 103 -9.85 -9.29 6.02
N LEU A 104 -9.96 -9.67 4.74
CA LEU A 104 -10.62 -8.86 3.72
C LEU A 104 -12.09 -8.55 4.02
N LYS A 105 -12.76 -9.36 4.82
CA LYS A 105 -14.14 -9.11 5.27
C LYS A 105 -14.27 -7.94 6.25
N GLU A 106 -13.16 -7.51 6.84
CA GLU A 106 -13.11 -6.52 7.91
C GLU A 106 -12.38 -5.21 7.48
N VAL A 107 -11.94 -5.10 6.22
CA VAL A 107 -11.26 -3.91 5.70
C VAL A 107 -12.08 -3.22 4.62
N ASP A 108 -11.89 -1.91 4.46
CA ASP A 108 -12.61 -1.10 3.49
C ASP A 108 -11.99 -1.15 2.09
N CYS A 109 -10.68 -1.28 2.02
CA CYS A 109 -9.93 -1.22 0.77
C CYS A 109 -8.83 -2.29 0.72
N LEU A 110 -8.75 -3.00 -0.40
CA LEU A 110 -7.62 -3.85 -0.74
C LEU A 110 -6.77 -3.16 -1.80
N VAL A 111 -5.46 -3.08 -1.57
CA VAL A 111 -4.47 -2.60 -2.55
C VAL A 111 -3.51 -3.74 -2.85
N LEU A 112 -3.28 -4.01 -4.13
CA LEU A 112 -2.36 -5.05 -4.59
C LEU A 112 -1.83 -4.70 -5.99
N ASN A 113 -0.81 -5.42 -6.48
CA ASN A 113 -0.38 -5.24 -7.85
C ASN A 113 -1.18 -6.13 -8.84
N ASP A 114 -0.95 -5.94 -10.13
CA ASP A 114 -1.71 -6.63 -11.18
C ASP A 114 -1.40 -8.13 -11.27
N SER A 115 -0.18 -8.57 -10.96
CA SER A 115 0.16 -9.98 -10.90
C SER A 115 -0.51 -10.68 -9.71
N GLU A 116 -0.52 -10.03 -8.55
CA GLU A 116 -1.22 -10.50 -7.35
C GLU A 116 -2.73 -10.56 -7.57
N ALA A 117 -3.30 -9.57 -8.28
CA ALA A 117 -4.72 -9.56 -8.62
C ALA A 117 -5.11 -10.75 -9.51
N ARG A 118 -4.32 -11.03 -10.55
CA ARG A 118 -4.54 -12.21 -11.41
C ARG A 118 -4.39 -13.51 -10.64
N GLN A 119 -3.37 -13.59 -9.77
CA GLN A 119 -3.13 -14.78 -8.95
C GLN A 119 -4.28 -15.01 -7.95
N LEU A 120 -4.72 -13.98 -7.25
CA LEU A 120 -5.80 -14.08 -6.26
C LEU A 120 -7.11 -14.55 -6.89
N MET A 121 -7.39 -14.07 -8.10
CA MET A 121 -8.65 -14.32 -8.79
C MET A 121 -8.59 -15.50 -9.77
N GLU A 122 -7.39 -15.98 -10.11
CA GLU A 122 -7.18 -16.96 -11.20
C GLU A 122 -7.78 -16.46 -12.52
N GLU A 123 -7.65 -15.14 -12.79
CA GLU A 123 -8.27 -14.43 -13.90
C GLU A 123 -7.26 -13.50 -14.59
N ASP A 124 -7.05 -13.69 -15.90
CA ASP A 124 -6.12 -12.89 -16.70
C ASP A 124 -6.66 -11.51 -17.05
N ASN A 125 -8.00 -11.38 -17.19
CA ASN A 125 -8.62 -10.10 -17.44
C ASN A 125 -8.66 -9.26 -16.15
N LEU A 126 -7.76 -8.29 -16.09
CA LEU A 126 -7.58 -7.48 -14.88
C LEU A 126 -8.84 -6.68 -14.48
N VAL A 127 -9.66 -6.28 -15.44
CA VAL A 127 -10.93 -5.58 -15.15
C VAL A 127 -11.91 -6.52 -14.46
N VAL A 128 -12.05 -7.75 -14.96
CA VAL A 128 -12.90 -8.78 -14.35
C VAL A 128 -12.37 -9.13 -12.97
N ALA A 129 -11.06 -9.42 -12.86
CA ALA A 129 -10.40 -9.72 -11.58
C ALA A 129 -10.68 -8.62 -10.55
N THR A 130 -10.47 -7.34 -10.93
CA THR A 130 -10.68 -6.20 -10.02
C THR A 130 -12.14 -6.09 -9.55
N GLN A 131 -13.11 -6.32 -10.43
CA GLN A 131 -14.52 -6.24 -10.07
C GLN A 131 -14.97 -7.42 -9.19
N GLU A 132 -14.49 -8.63 -9.47
CA GLU A 132 -14.87 -9.81 -8.72
C GLU A 132 -14.25 -9.88 -7.32
N MET A 133 -13.14 -9.19 -7.07
CA MET A 133 -12.52 -9.15 -5.74
C MET A 133 -13.43 -8.57 -4.65
N HIS A 134 -14.45 -7.79 -5.00
CA HIS A 134 -15.45 -7.31 -4.04
C HIS A 134 -16.19 -8.43 -3.29
N ARG A 135 -16.22 -9.64 -3.86
CA ARG A 135 -16.81 -10.82 -3.18
C ARG A 135 -16.11 -11.20 -1.86
N PHE A 136 -14.85 -10.76 -1.69
CA PHE A 136 -14.10 -10.99 -0.44
C PHE A 136 -14.45 -10.00 0.67
N GLY A 137 -15.15 -8.89 0.36
CA GLY A 137 -15.62 -7.93 1.36
C GLY A 137 -15.27 -6.47 1.10
N PRO A 138 -14.05 -6.11 0.64
CA PRO A 138 -13.67 -4.72 0.54
C PRO A 138 -14.57 -3.91 -0.39
N ARG A 139 -14.95 -2.71 0.07
CA ARG A 139 -15.75 -1.76 -0.71
C ARG A 139 -14.95 -1.16 -1.87
N TYR A 140 -13.63 -1.05 -1.72
CA TYR A 140 -12.73 -0.50 -2.72
C TYR A 140 -11.62 -1.50 -3.04
N ILE A 141 -11.34 -1.66 -4.33
CA ILE A 141 -10.22 -2.46 -4.82
C ILE A 141 -9.33 -1.56 -5.65
N ILE A 142 -8.04 -1.50 -5.33
CA ILE A 142 -7.06 -0.72 -6.07
C ILE A 142 -5.99 -1.67 -6.59
N VAL A 143 -5.84 -1.75 -7.91
CA VAL A 143 -4.82 -2.56 -8.56
C VAL A 143 -3.74 -1.65 -9.13
N LYS A 144 -2.53 -1.74 -8.57
CA LYS A 144 -1.32 -1.04 -9.03
C LYS A 144 -0.77 -1.76 -10.27
N LYS A 145 -0.36 -1.00 -11.29
CA LYS A 145 0.09 -1.53 -12.60
C LYS A 145 1.45 -0.96 -13.02
N GLY A 146 2.31 -0.63 -12.07
CA GLY A 146 3.62 -0.05 -12.34
C GLY A 146 3.52 1.21 -13.20
N GLU A 147 4.26 1.26 -14.31
CA GLU A 147 4.28 2.38 -15.25
C GLU A 147 2.92 2.66 -15.92
N HIS A 148 1.98 1.74 -15.84
CA HIS A 148 0.63 1.89 -16.41
C HIS A 148 -0.38 2.45 -15.40
N GLY A 149 0.05 2.87 -14.20
CA GLY A 149 -0.79 3.52 -13.19
C GLY A 149 -1.59 2.57 -12.32
N ALA A 150 -2.85 2.90 -12.05
CA ALA A 150 -3.70 2.12 -11.15
C ALA A 150 -5.17 2.07 -11.63
N ILE A 151 -5.85 1.00 -11.27
CA ILE A 151 -7.30 0.83 -11.45
C ILE A 151 -7.94 0.84 -10.07
N LEU A 152 -8.96 1.67 -9.88
CA LEU A 152 -9.87 1.63 -8.74
C LEU A 152 -11.19 1.02 -9.19
N SER A 153 -11.71 0.06 -8.44
CA SER A 153 -13.10 -0.37 -8.47
C SER A 153 -13.77 -0.01 -7.15
N GLY A 154 -14.97 0.53 -7.23
CA GLY A 154 -15.75 0.94 -6.06
C GLY A 154 -17.21 1.24 -6.43
N PRO A 155 -18.01 1.80 -5.51
CA PRO A 155 -19.44 2.05 -5.72
C PRO A 155 -19.76 2.95 -6.94
N LYS A 156 -18.85 3.85 -7.30
CA LYS A 156 -18.98 4.73 -8.49
C LYS A 156 -18.43 4.10 -9.78
N GLY A 157 -18.18 2.80 -9.78
CA GLY A 157 -17.62 2.07 -10.90
C GLY A 157 -16.09 2.11 -10.96
N LEU A 158 -15.56 1.94 -12.17
CA LEU A 158 -14.12 1.92 -12.41
C LEU A 158 -13.56 3.33 -12.61
N PHE A 159 -12.37 3.56 -12.07
CA PHE A 159 -11.55 4.73 -12.35
C PHE A 159 -10.12 4.27 -12.66
N VAL A 160 -9.53 4.84 -13.69
CA VAL A 160 -8.16 4.54 -14.11
C VAL A 160 -7.33 5.80 -13.97
N ALA A 161 -6.27 5.73 -13.17
CA ALA A 161 -5.28 6.80 -13.04
C ALA A 161 -4.01 6.39 -13.78
N PRO A 162 -3.46 7.23 -14.67
CA PRO A 162 -2.15 6.97 -15.26
C PRO A 162 -1.05 7.12 -14.21
N ALA A 163 0.09 6.45 -14.41
CA ALA A 163 1.29 6.73 -13.62
C ALA A 163 1.89 8.07 -14.02
N PHE A 164 2.65 8.69 -13.09
CA PHE A 164 3.50 9.81 -13.45
C PHE A 164 4.67 9.28 -14.31
N PRO A 165 4.90 9.83 -15.51
CA PRO A 165 5.91 9.30 -16.44
C PRO A 165 7.32 9.65 -15.99
N LEU A 166 8.12 8.66 -15.63
CA LEU A 166 9.51 8.81 -15.27
C LEU A 166 10.44 8.56 -16.46
N LYS A 167 11.49 9.37 -16.62
CA LYS A 167 12.54 9.12 -17.61
C LYS A 167 13.47 7.98 -17.22
N THR A 168 13.67 7.81 -15.92
CA THR A 168 14.58 6.80 -15.36
C THR A 168 14.00 6.29 -14.06
N VAL A 169 13.98 4.98 -13.90
CA VAL A 169 13.67 4.31 -12.64
C VAL A 169 14.98 3.79 -12.08
N ILE A 170 15.32 4.23 -10.86
CA ILE A 170 16.56 3.82 -10.16
C ILE A 170 16.28 2.57 -9.33
N ASP A 171 15.24 2.61 -8.48
CA ASP A 171 14.83 1.49 -7.64
C ASP A 171 13.33 1.57 -7.36
N PRO A 172 12.51 0.62 -7.88
CA PRO A 172 11.08 0.62 -7.64
C PRO A 172 10.68 -0.01 -6.29
N THR A 173 11.66 -0.46 -5.48
CA THR A 173 11.39 -1.04 -4.15
C THR A 173 10.75 -0.01 -3.23
N GLY A 174 9.60 -0.36 -2.66
CA GLY A 174 8.82 0.55 -1.82
C GLY A 174 7.90 1.51 -2.59
N ALA A 175 7.86 1.45 -3.93
CA ALA A 175 6.92 2.27 -4.71
C ALA A 175 5.46 1.95 -4.35
N GLY A 176 5.12 0.67 -4.13
CA GLY A 176 3.81 0.24 -3.66
C GLY A 176 3.44 0.83 -2.31
N ASP A 177 4.36 0.74 -1.34
CA ASP A 177 4.18 1.30 0.01
C ASP A 177 4.03 2.83 -0.04
N SER A 178 4.86 3.49 -0.85
CA SER A 178 4.80 4.94 -1.07
C SER A 178 3.48 5.37 -1.73
N PHE A 179 2.95 4.57 -2.66
CA PHE A 179 1.64 4.79 -3.26
C PHE A 179 0.54 4.78 -2.20
N VAL A 180 0.49 3.73 -1.38
CA VAL A 180 -0.57 3.62 -0.36
C VAL A 180 -0.38 4.67 0.72
N GLY A 181 0.86 4.95 1.14
CA GLY A 181 1.18 6.00 2.11
C GLY A 181 0.74 7.39 1.63
N GLY A 182 1.06 7.76 0.37
CA GLY A 182 0.65 9.02 -0.22
C GLY A 182 -0.87 9.14 -0.39
N MET A 183 -1.52 8.07 -0.82
CA MET A 183 -2.98 7.99 -0.94
C MET A 183 -3.66 8.17 0.42
N LEU A 184 -3.27 7.39 1.41
CA LEU A 184 -3.90 7.41 2.73
C LEU A 184 -3.60 8.71 3.48
N GLY A 185 -2.38 9.25 3.35
CA GLY A 185 -2.01 10.54 3.89
C GLY A 185 -2.86 11.69 3.34
N TYR A 186 -3.15 11.67 2.03
CA TYR A 186 -4.08 12.64 1.42
C TYR A 186 -5.49 12.52 2.00
N LEU A 187 -6.02 11.30 2.12
CA LEU A 187 -7.35 11.06 2.70
C LEU A 187 -7.42 11.54 4.16
N ALA A 188 -6.40 11.23 4.96
CA ALA A 188 -6.32 11.65 6.34
C ALA A 188 -6.28 13.18 6.51
N GLU A 189 -5.57 13.87 5.61
CA GLU A 189 -5.53 15.33 5.60
C GLU A 189 -6.88 15.95 5.21
N LYS A 190 -7.56 15.40 4.20
CA LYS A 190 -8.85 15.94 3.75
C LYS A 190 -9.97 15.63 4.73
N GLY A 191 -9.93 14.47 5.37
CA GLY A 191 -11.02 14.00 6.22
C GLY A 191 -12.34 13.81 5.45
N GLY A 192 -13.42 13.58 6.20
CA GLY A 192 -14.78 13.54 5.65
C GLY A 192 -15.06 12.31 4.78
N ASP A 193 -15.78 12.50 3.67
CA ASP A 193 -16.23 11.40 2.81
C ASP A 193 -15.11 10.86 1.93
N ILE A 194 -14.74 9.60 2.15
CA ILE A 194 -13.70 8.88 1.40
C ILE A 194 -14.01 8.87 -0.10
N GLU A 195 -15.25 8.59 -0.47
CA GLU A 195 -15.68 8.47 -1.87
C GLU A 195 -15.42 9.75 -2.69
N SER A 196 -15.54 10.91 -2.05
CA SER A 196 -15.32 12.22 -2.68
C SER A 196 -13.85 12.49 -2.98
N HIS A 197 -12.94 11.92 -2.19
CA HIS A 197 -11.51 12.24 -2.24
C HIS A 197 -10.65 11.11 -2.81
N LEU A 198 -11.18 9.88 -2.93
CA LEU A 198 -10.39 8.70 -3.24
C LEU A 198 -9.68 8.76 -4.60
N ARG A 199 -10.35 9.30 -5.64
CA ARG A 199 -9.72 9.45 -6.96
C ARG A 199 -8.51 10.37 -6.92
N GLN A 200 -8.63 11.50 -6.23
CA GLN A 200 -7.53 12.43 -6.05
C GLN A 200 -6.43 11.83 -5.16
N ALA A 201 -6.80 11.08 -4.13
CA ALA A 201 -5.86 10.38 -3.28
C ALA A 201 -5.01 9.37 -4.07
N ILE A 202 -5.60 8.63 -5.02
CA ILE A 202 -4.87 7.72 -5.91
C ILE A 202 -3.83 8.46 -6.75
N ILE A 203 -4.15 9.66 -7.25
CA ILE A 203 -3.21 10.50 -7.99
C ILE A 203 -2.04 10.92 -7.07
N HIS A 204 -2.33 11.35 -5.85
CA HIS A 204 -1.29 11.68 -4.87
C HIS A 204 -0.41 10.45 -4.54
N GLY A 205 -1.02 9.28 -4.40
CA GLY A 205 -0.30 8.02 -4.24
C GLY A 205 0.64 7.73 -5.42
N SER A 206 0.14 7.89 -6.66
CA SER A 206 0.93 7.69 -7.88
C SER A 206 2.13 8.64 -7.95
N VAL A 207 1.94 9.91 -7.64
CA VAL A 207 3.02 10.90 -7.59
C VAL A 207 4.03 10.58 -6.48
N THR A 208 3.56 10.20 -5.29
CA THR A 208 4.46 9.81 -4.19
C THR A 208 5.31 8.60 -4.57
N ALA A 209 4.71 7.60 -5.23
CA ALA A 209 5.40 6.43 -5.75
C ALA A 209 6.47 6.80 -6.80
N SER A 210 6.20 7.80 -7.65
CA SER A 210 7.18 8.23 -8.65
C SER A 210 8.46 8.79 -8.00
N PHE A 211 8.34 9.59 -6.96
CA PHE A 211 9.50 10.05 -6.19
C PHE A 211 10.29 8.90 -5.54
N CYS A 212 9.60 7.86 -5.08
CA CYS A 212 10.27 6.67 -4.55
C CYS A 212 11.16 6.01 -5.62
N CYS A 213 10.65 5.87 -6.83
CA CYS A 213 11.37 5.23 -7.94
C CYS A 213 12.62 6.01 -8.44
N GLU A 214 12.74 7.30 -8.13
CA GLU A 214 13.86 8.15 -8.55
C GLU A 214 15.11 8.04 -7.67
N GLY A 215 15.08 7.23 -6.62
CA GLY A 215 16.23 7.06 -5.71
C GLY A 215 16.27 5.67 -5.10
N PHE A 216 17.41 5.34 -4.49
CA PHE A 216 17.57 4.09 -3.76
C PHE A 216 17.05 4.23 -2.33
N GLY A 217 16.24 3.27 -1.90
CA GLY A 217 15.61 3.24 -0.58
C GLY A 217 14.73 4.48 -0.34
N VAL A 218 14.94 5.17 0.78
CA VAL A 218 14.14 6.34 1.17
C VAL A 218 14.82 7.69 0.87
N THR A 219 15.86 7.70 0.05
CA THR A 219 16.69 8.91 -0.18
C THR A 219 15.90 10.06 -0.81
N THR A 220 15.08 9.77 -1.81
CA THR A 220 14.27 10.78 -2.49
C THR A 220 13.01 11.11 -1.68
N THR A 221 12.29 10.12 -1.21
CA THR A 221 11.04 10.31 -0.45
C THR A 221 11.23 11.15 0.81
N THR A 222 12.38 11.03 1.49
CA THR A 222 12.68 11.83 2.68
C THR A 222 13.02 13.29 2.39
N GLN A 223 13.25 13.64 1.14
CA GLN A 223 13.52 15.01 0.69
C GLN A 223 12.32 15.64 -0.03
N THR A 224 11.37 14.80 -0.49
CA THR A 224 10.16 15.25 -1.16
C THR A 224 9.26 16.00 -0.19
N THR A 225 8.84 17.20 -0.61
CA THR A 225 7.92 18.02 0.18
C THR A 225 6.47 17.82 -0.27
N ARG A 226 5.55 18.25 0.57
CA ARG A 226 4.13 18.29 0.18
C ARG A 226 3.90 19.13 -1.06
N GLN A 227 4.61 20.27 -1.19
CA GLN A 227 4.49 21.15 -2.35
C GLN A 227 4.92 20.45 -3.64
N ASP A 228 5.96 19.63 -3.60
CA ASP A 228 6.41 18.86 -4.76
C ASP A 228 5.33 17.87 -5.22
N ILE A 229 4.69 17.16 -4.27
CA ILE A 229 3.60 16.23 -4.57
C ILE A 229 2.39 16.98 -5.14
N ASP A 230 1.97 18.09 -4.54
CA ASP A 230 0.83 18.87 -5.00
C ASP A 230 1.07 19.43 -6.41
N GLN A 231 2.26 19.93 -6.68
CA GLN A 231 2.63 20.48 -8.00
C GLN A 231 2.57 19.41 -9.09
N LEU A 232 3.09 18.20 -8.84
CA LEU A 232 3.07 17.13 -9.83
C LEU A 232 1.66 16.53 -9.97
N SER A 233 0.86 16.49 -8.91
CA SER A 233 -0.50 15.96 -8.97
C SER A 233 -1.42 16.79 -9.86
N LEU A 234 -1.15 18.07 -10.05
CA LEU A 234 -1.88 18.96 -10.97
C LEU A 234 -1.74 18.56 -12.44
N ILE A 235 -0.64 17.89 -12.82
CA ILE A 235 -0.42 17.43 -14.19
C ILE A 235 -1.50 16.40 -14.61
N HIS A 236 -2.05 15.65 -13.66
CA HIS A 236 -3.13 14.69 -13.90
C HIS A 236 -4.52 15.34 -13.96
N ILE A 237 -4.62 16.63 -13.62
CA ILE A 237 -5.89 17.33 -13.41
C ILE A 237 -6.05 18.51 -14.39
N SER A 238 -4.99 18.80 -15.16
CA SER A 238 -5.08 19.87 -16.16
C SER A 238 -6.13 19.51 -17.22
N GLU A 239 -7.10 20.38 -17.32
CA GLU A 239 -8.31 20.45 -18.14
C GLU A 239 -8.31 19.67 -19.47
#